data_aca6ae89deb94afdd7fc00b4375c062f
#
_entry.id   aca6ae89deb94afdd7fc00b4375c062f
#
_cell.length_a   1.000
_cell.length_b   1.000
_cell.length_c   1.000
_cell.angle_alpha   90.00
_cell.angle_beta   90.00
_cell.angle_gamma   90.00
#
_symmetry.space_group_name_H-M   'P 1'
#
loop_
_entity.id
_entity.type
_entity.pdbx_description
1 polymer ?
#
loop_
_entity_poly.entity_id
_entity_poly.type
_entity_poly.pdbx_seq_one_letter_code
_entity_poly.pdbx_strand_id
1 'polypeptide(L)'
;MIFLTFTLGSLLPAFTQEKQDTPSDLIVEAARWQVGKTTEYNGAYVSLPYPNGDLPIVKGVCTDVVIRALRKGRKIDLQKLVHDDMRRHFSKYPKNWGLSRTDKNIDHRRVPNLRTYFKRQGWSVLVTKKKEDYRPGDLVTCTVAGRLPHIMIVSDRKSADGTPLIIHNIGAGTMEEARLFEFPLTGHYRIQ
;
A
#
# COMPACT_ATOMS: atom_id res chain seq x y z
N MET A 1 15.48 -18.56 -72.18
CA MET A 1 14.67 -17.56 -71.42
C MET A 1 14.51 -18.09 -70.02
N ILE A 2 15.22 -17.51 -69.05
CA ILE A 2 15.18 -17.93 -67.66
C ILE A 2 14.32 -16.87 -66.92
N PHE A 3 13.16 -17.26 -66.39
CA PHE A 3 12.33 -16.39 -65.57
C PHE A 3 12.78 -16.46 -64.11
N LEU A 4 13.28 -15.33 -63.63
CA LEU A 4 13.62 -15.17 -62.19
C LEU A 4 12.37 -14.65 -61.48
N THR A 5 11.77 -15.46 -60.59
CA THR A 5 10.66 -15.04 -59.73
C THR A 5 11.23 -14.42 -58.45
N PHE A 6 11.03 -13.11 -58.26
CA PHE A 6 11.29 -12.42 -57.02
C PHE A 6 10.11 -12.64 -56.06
N THR A 7 10.32 -13.34 -54.94
CA THR A 7 9.38 -13.39 -53.85
C THR A 7 9.59 -12.20 -52.91
N LEU A 8 8.62 -11.33 -52.90
CA LEU A 8 8.59 -10.16 -51.99
C LEU A 8 8.15 -10.66 -50.61
N GLY A 9 9.08 -10.84 -49.68
CA GLY A 9 8.77 -11.16 -48.27
C GLY A 9 8.23 -9.93 -47.55
N SER A 10 6.95 -9.90 -47.20
CA SER A 10 6.35 -8.88 -46.38
C SER A 10 6.81 -9.00 -44.91
N LEU A 11 7.66 -8.11 -44.44
CA LEU A 11 7.93 -7.94 -43.04
C LEU A 11 6.70 -7.29 -42.37
N LEU A 12 5.95 -8.06 -41.59
CA LEU A 12 4.93 -7.53 -40.69
C LEU A 12 5.62 -6.87 -39.50
N PRO A 13 5.23 -5.64 -39.12
CA PRO A 13 5.77 -5.01 -37.92
C PRO A 13 5.38 -5.82 -36.68
N ALA A 14 6.36 -6.15 -35.84
CA ALA A 14 6.13 -6.74 -34.54
C ALA A 14 5.37 -5.73 -33.65
N PHE A 15 4.10 -6.00 -33.40
CA PHE A 15 3.35 -5.27 -32.38
C PHE A 15 3.94 -5.63 -31.01
N THR A 16 4.69 -4.72 -30.42
CA THR A 16 5.03 -4.78 -28.99
C THR A 16 3.73 -4.59 -28.20
N GLN A 17 3.22 -5.66 -27.63
CA GLN A 17 2.07 -5.61 -26.73
C GLN A 17 2.51 -4.85 -25.47
N GLU A 18 2.03 -3.62 -25.30
CA GLU A 18 2.22 -2.89 -24.03
C GLU A 18 1.64 -3.73 -22.90
N LYS A 19 2.48 -3.98 -21.88
CA LYS A 19 2.04 -4.69 -20.67
C LYS A 19 1.02 -3.83 -19.94
N GLN A 20 -0.23 -4.26 -19.94
CA GLN A 20 -1.29 -3.59 -19.19
C GLN A 20 -1.02 -3.71 -17.68
N ASP A 21 -0.92 -2.58 -16.98
CA ASP A 21 -0.68 -2.54 -15.54
C ASP A 21 -1.79 -3.26 -14.78
N THR A 22 -1.40 -4.13 -13.87
CA THR A 22 -2.35 -4.79 -12.97
C THR A 22 -2.78 -3.81 -11.86
N PRO A 23 -3.92 -4.08 -11.21
CA PRO A 23 -4.33 -3.30 -10.03
C PRO A 23 -3.26 -3.22 -8.93
N SER A 24 -2.41 -4.24 -8.80
CA SER A 24 -1.29 -4.29 -7.85
C SER A 24 -0.14 -3.39 -8.29
N ASP A 25 0.17 -3.36 -9.58
CA ASP A 25 1.21 -2.49 -10.14
C ASP A 25 0.88 -1.01 -9.88
N LEU A 26 -0.38 -0.63 -10.06
CA LEU A 26 -0.86 0.74 -9.79
C LEU A 26 -0.74 1.14 -8.31
N ILE A 27 -0.92 0.21 -7.36
CA ILE A 27 -0.69 0.48 -5.93
C ILE A 27 0.79 0.75 -5.67
N VAL A 28 1.67 -0.11 -6.21
CA VAL A 28 3.12 0.00 -6.02
C VAL A 28 3.65 1.29 -6.64
N GLU A 29 3.24 1.60 -7.87
CA GLU A 29 3.60 2.85 -8.56
C GLU A 29 3.18 4.08 -7.75
N ALA A 30 1.94 4.11 -7.27
CA ALA A 30 1.41 5.20 -6.48
C ALA A 30 2.10 5.34 -5.10
N ALA A 31 2.55 4.23 -4.51
CA ALA A 31 3.37 4.24 -3.30
C ALA A 31 4.77 4.79 -3.57
N ARG A 32 5.44 4.28 -4.61
CA ARG A 32 6.79 4.69 -5.02
C ARG A 32 6.85 6.16 -5.43
N TRP A 33 5.79 6.68 -6.05
CA TRP A 33 5.68 8.11 -6.39
C TRP A 33 5.86 9.03 -5.17
N GLN A 34 5.61 8.56 -3.95
CA GLN A 34 5.77 9.34 -2.71
C GLN A 34 7.22 9.39 -2.21
N VAL A 35 8.11 8.51 -2.70
CA VAL A 35 9.54 8.51 -2.34
C VAL A 35 10.16 9.85 -2.78
N GLY A 36 10.87 10.50 -1.85
CA GLY A 36 11.45 11.83 -2.05
C GLY A 36 10.44 12.99 -2.06
N LYS A 37 9.13 12.74 -1.98
CA LYS A 37 8.09 13.77 -1.88
C LYS A 37 7.52 13.88 -0.45
N THR A 38 7.28 12.75 0.21
CA THR A 38 6.92 12.72 1.62
C THR A 38 8.21 12.56 2.42
N THR A 39 8.73 13.66 2.93
CA THR A 39 10.05 13.75 3.58
C THR A 39 9.95 13.98 5.09
N GLU A 40 8.78 14.37 5.59
CA GLU A 40 8.55 14.62 7.01
C GLU A 40 7.66 13.53 7.61
N TYR A 41 8.11 12.92 8.72
CA TYR A 41 7.25 12.07 9.55
C TYR A 41 6.41 12.94 10.49
N ASN A 42 5.11 13.04 10.23
CA ASN A 42 4.23 13.90 11.03
C ASN A 42 2.93 13.17 11.42
N GLY A 43 2.85 12.76 12.67
CA GLY A 43 1.68 12.09 13.26
C GLY A 43 0.71 13.03 13.98
N ALA A 44 0.88 14.34 13.88
CA ALA A 44 0.00 15.30 14.55
C ALA A 44 -1.46 15.12 14.12
N TYR A 45 -2.38 15.37 15.05
CA TYR A 45 -3.80 15.43 14.75
C TYR A 45 -4.11 16.69 13.93
N VAL A 46 -4.81 16.51 12.83
CA VAL A 46 -5.21 17.61 11.93
C VAL A 46 -6.66 17.40 11.51
N SER A 47 -7.43 18.49 11.45
CA SER A 47 -8.75 18.45 10.81
C SER A 47 -8.57 18.33 9.31
N LEU A 48 -9.17 17.31 8.73
CA LEU A 48 -9.06 16.97 7.31
C LEU A 48 -10.40 17.20 6.61
N PRO A 49 -10.40 17.61 5.33
CA PRO A 49 -11.59 17.49 4.48
C PRO A 49 -12.14 16.06 4.52
N TYR A 50 -13.41 15.90 4.24
CA TYR A 50 -14.06 14.59 4.20
C TYR A 50 -15.11 14.56 3.09
N PRO A 51 -15.14 13.53 2.22
CA PRO A 51 -14.15 12.44 2.07
C PRO A 51 -12.84 12.90 1.41
N ASN A 52 -11.90 11.96 1.22
CA ASN A 52 -10.62 12.15 0.52
C ASN A 52 -9.67 13.18 1.16
N GLY A 53 -9.79 13.43 2.47
CA GLY A 53 -8.87 14.30 3.17
C GLY A 53 -7.44 13.78 3.19
N ASP A 54 -6.47 14.68 3.05
CA ASP A 54 -5.04 14.36 3.07
C ASP A 54 -4.24 15.50 3.71
N LEU A 55 -3.04 15.18 4.13
CA LEU A 55 -2.01 16.13 4.53
C LEU A 55 -1.29 16.69 3.30
N PRO A 56 -0.59 17.83 3.41
CA PRO A 56 0.39 18.24 2.40
C PRO A 56 1.35 17.08 2.10
N ILE A 57 1.67 16.85 0.84
CA ILE A 57 2.44 15.67 0.38
C ILE A 57 3.79 15.52 1.09
N VAL A 58 4.42 16.60 1.49
CA VAL A 58 5.69 16.61 2.22
C VAL A 58 5.58 15.91 3.59
N LYS A 59 4.38 15.85 4.18
CA LYS A 59 4.09 15.26 5.49
C LYS A 59 3.35 13.95 5.40
N GLY A 60 3.61 13.06 6.35
CA GLY A 60 2.85 11.81 6.48
C GLY A 60 3.47 10.85 7.47
N VAL A 61 2.71 9.82 7.84
CA VAL A 61 3.19 8.65 8.59
C VAL A 61 3.01 7.40 7.72
N CYS A 62 3.31 6.23 8.26
CA CYS A 62 3.21 4.96 7.51
C CYS A 62 1.82 4.72 6.90
N THR A 63 0.75 5.09 7.58
CA THR A 63 -0.62 4.95 7.09
C THR A 63 -0.92 5.89 5.93
N ASP A 64 -0.36 7.11 5.93
CA ASP A 64 -0.59 8.08 4.85
C ASP A 64 0.01 7.58 3.52
N VAL A 65 1.14 6.85 3.56
CA VAL A 65 1.70 6.19 2.38
C VAL A 65 0.69 5.21 1.76
N VAL A 66 0.07 4.36 2.60
CA VAL A 66 -0.94 3.38 2.16
C VAL A 66 -2.21 4.07 1.67
N ILE A 67 -2.72 5.06 2.41
CA ILE A 67 -3.93 5.81 2.06
C ILE A 67 -3.79 6.44 0.67
N ARG A 68 -2.67 7.11 0.41
CA ARG A 68 -2.37 7.76 -0.86
C ARG A 68 -2.18 6.75 -2.00
N ALA A 69 -1.48 5.64 -1.72
CA ALA A 69 -1.26 4.59 -2.70
C ALA A 69 -2.58 3.97 -3.17
N LEU A 70 -3.47 3.63 -2.23
CA LEU A 70 -4.78 3.07 -2.56
C LEU A 70 -5.71 4.08 -3.23
N ARG A 71 -5.69 5.33 -2.81
CA ARG A 71 -6.48 6.40 -3.44
C ARG A 71 -6.05 6.64 -4.88
N LYS A 72 -4.75 6.79 -5.13
CA LYS A 72 -4.21 7.06 -6.46
C LYS A 72 -4.30 5.82 -7.37
N GLY A 73 -3.84 4.66 -6.87
CA GLY A 73 -3.73 3.43 -7.67
C GLY A 73 -5.06 2.69 -7.86
N ARG A 74 -5.98 2.76 -6.90
CA ARG A 74 -7.22 1.95 -6.92
C ARG A 74 -8.50 2.77 -6.73
N LYS A 75 -8.42 4.09 -6.59
CA LYS A 75 -9.57 4.97 -6.27
C LYS A 75 -10.26 4.58 -4.95
N ILE A 76 -9.54 3.96 -4.02
CA ILE A 76 -10.03 3.54 -2.72
C ILE A 76 -9.79 4.65 -1.70
N ASP A 77 -10.85 5.25 -1.17
CA ASP A 77 -10.77 6.24 -0.07
C ASP A 77 -10.88 5.54 1.29
N LEU A 78 -9.73 5.21 1.89
CA LEU A 78 -9.68 4.59 3.21
C LEU A 78 -10.27 5.49 4.30
N GLN A 79 -10.20 6.83 4.18
CA GLN A 79 -10.81 7.73 5.16
C GLN A 79 -12.31 7.46 5.26
N LYS A 80 -13.00 7.47 4.12
CA LYS A 80 -14.44 7.23 4.06
C LYS A 80 -14.79 5.80 4.47
N LEU A 81 -14.12 4.81 3.89
CA LEU A 81 -14.45 3.41 4.08
C LEU A 81 -14.26 2.95 5.52
N VAL A 82 -13.14 3.32 6.15
CA VAL A 82 -12.85 2.99 7.56
C VAL A 82 -13.83 3.72 8.48
N HIS A 83 -14.09 5.01 8.25
CA HIS A 83 -15.04 5.78 9.05
C HIS A 83 -16.46 5.18 8.99
N ASP A 84 -16.95 4.85 7.80
CA ASP A 84 -18.29 4.30 7.60
C ASP A 84 -18.43 2.90 8.20
N ASP A 85 -17.43 2.02 8.05
CA ASP A 85 -17.44 0.69 8.69
C ASP A 85 -17.35 0.80 10.21
N MET A 86 -16.45 1.65 10.70
CA MET A 86 -16.26 1.88 12.12
C MET A 86 -17.52 2.48 12.78
N ARG A 87 -18.23 3.40 12.11
CA ARG A 87 -19.48 3.97 12.60
C ARG A 87 -20.55 2.89 12.78
N ARG A 88 -20.64 1.92 11.87
CA ARG A 88 -21.62 0.81 11.94
C ARG A 88 -21.21 -0.29 12.92
N HIS A 89 -19.92 -0.45 13.20
CA HIS A 89 -19.35 -1.57 13.93
C HIS A 89 -18.33 -1.12 14.99
N PHE A 90 -18.57 0.00 15.65
CA PHE A 90 -17.61 0.63 16.58
C PHE A 90 -17.07 -0.32 17.65
N SER A 91 -17.92 -1.21 18.18
CA SER A 91 -17.52 -2.20 19.19
C SER A 91 -16.50 -3.24 18.71
N LYS A 92 -16.35 -3.41 17.39
CA LYS A 92 -15.39 -4.35 16.77
C LYS A 92 -13.99 -3.77 16.63
N TYR A 93 -13.85 -2.45 16.79
CA TYR A 93 -12.59 -1.75 16.65
C TYR A 93 -11.85 -1.62 17.98
N PRO A 94 -10.50 -1.53 17.96
CA PRO A 94 -9.70 -1.39 19.17
C PRO A 94 -10.05 -0.13 19.96
N LYS A 95 -10.12 -0.27 21.29
CA LYS A 95 -10.44 0.84 22.21
C LYS A 95 -9.19 1.50 22.79
N ASN A 96 -8.07 1.42 22.09
CA ASN A 96 -6.74 1.86 22.58
C ASN A 96 -6.65 3.38 22.93
N TRP A 97 -7.61 4.17 22.42
CA TRP A 97 -7.57 5.63 22.61
C TRP A 97 -8.73 6.16 23.46
N GLY A 98 -9.50 5.28 24.11
CA GLY A 98 -10.61 5.66 24.99
C GLY A 98 -11.75 6.42 24.30
N LEU A 99 -11.85 6.31 22.95
CA LEU A 99 -12.89 6.99 22.20
C LEU A 99 -14.26 6.33 22.39
N SER A 100 -15.30 7.13 22.50
CA SER A 100 -16.71 6.70 22.53
C SER A 100 -17.38 6.78 21.16
N ARG A 101 -16.77 7.41 20.18
CA ARG A 101 -17.26 7.62 18.81
C ARG A 101 -16.13 7.62 17.78
N THR A 102 -16.52 7.51 16.51
CA THR A 102 -15.59 7.61 15.37
C THR A 102 -15.09 9.04 15.18
N ASP A 103 -13.88 9.16 14.64
CA ASP A 103 -13.28 10.43 14.26
C ASP A 103 -12.70 10.33 12.83
N LYS A 104 -13.39 10.97 11.88
CA LYS A 104 -13.05 10.97 10.45
C LYS A 104 -11.65 11.52 10.13
N ASN A 105 -11.05 12.28 11.05
CA ASN A 105 -9.73 12.89 10.84
C ASN A 105 -8.58 11.93 11.13
N ILE A 106 -8.79 10.92 12.02
CA ILE A 106 -7.69 10.10 12.52
C ILE A 106 -7.93 8.59 12.42
N ASP A 107 -9.17 8.11 12.34
CA ASP A 107 -9.49 6.69 12.41
C ASP A 107 -8.75 5.87 11.35
N HIS A 108 -8.70 6.35 10.11
CA HIS A 108 -8.00 5.73 8.98
C HIS A 108 -6.47 5.86 9.06
N ARG A 109 -5.95 6.74 9.90
CA ARG A 109 -4.51 6.95 10.12
C ARG A 109 -3.95 6.12 11.28
N ARG A 110 -4.74 5.17 11.81
CA ARG A 110 -4.36 4.27 12.91
C ARG A 110 -4.21 2.84 12.43
N VAL A 111 -2.99 2.29 12.45
CA VAL A 111 -2.71 0.91 11.98
C VAL A 111 -3.64 -0.13 12.61
N PRO A 112 -3.94 -0.14 13.92
CA PRO A 112 -4.88 -1.11 14.50
C PRO A 112 -6.29 -1.03 13.90
N ASN A 113 -6.77 0.15 13.54
CA ASN A 113 -8.07 0.33 12.87
C ASN A 113 -8.02 -0.20 11.43
N LEU A 114 -6.95 0.09 10.67
CA LEU A 114 -6.76 -0.45 9.33
C LEU A 114 -6.72 -1.98 9.35
N ARG A 115 -6.00 -2.60 10.30
CA ARG A 115 -5.97 -4.05 10.47
C ARG A 115 -7.37 -4.63 10.68
N THR A 116 -8.17 -4.00 11.54
CA THR A 116 -9.56 -4.42 11.80
C THR A 116 -10.40 -4.29 10.54
N TYR A 117 -10.30 -3.17 9.85
CA TYR A 117 -11.01 -2.92 8.60
C TYR A 117 -10.64 -3.97 7.54
N PHE A 118 -9.36 -4.17 7.25
CA PHE A 118 -8.90 -5.12 6.23
C PHE A 118 -9.34 -6.55 6.53
N LYS A 119 -9.27 -6.98 7.81
CA LYS A 119 -9.79 -8.27 8.23
C LYS A 119 -11.30 -8.40 7.96
N ARG A 120 -12.07 -7.37 8.24
CA ARG A 120 -13.52 -7.35 8.01
C ARG A 120 -13.90 -7.35 6.53
N GLN A 121 -13.02 -6.79 5.67
CA GLN A 121 -13.19 -6.87 4.20
C GLN A 121 -12.77 -8.22 3.61
N GLY A 122 -12.28 -9.17 4.41
CA GLY A 122 -11.80 -10.46 3.90
C GLY A 122 -10.44 -10.41 3.21
N TRP A 123 -9.67 -9.32 3.38
CA TRP A 123 -8.38 -9.14 2.72
C TRP A 123 -7.22 -9.86 3.42
N SER A 124 -7.45 -10.50 4.56
CA SER A 124 -6.41 -11.18 5.32
C SER A 124 -5.81 -12.35 4.56
N VAL A 125 -4.49 -12.42 4.55
CA VAL A 125 -3.68 -13.53 4.04
C VAL A 125 -2.86 -14.09 5.19
N LEU A 126 -2.41 -15.34 5.08
CA LEU A 126 -1.57 -15.96 6.09
C LEU A 126 -0.23 -15.21 6.23
N VAL A 127 0.14 -14.87 7.45
CA VAL A 127 1.46 -14.33 7.76
C VAL A 127 2.47 -15.47 7.81
N THR A 128 3.48 -15.43 6.95
CA THR A 128 4.54 -16.44 6.87
C THR A 128 5.91 -15.77 6.92
N LYS A 129 6.97 -16.59 6.94
CA LYS A 129 8.36 -16.13 6.73
C LYS A 129 8.88 -16.45 5.32
N LYS A 130 8.00 -16.95 4.44
CA LYS A 130 8.35 -17.28 3.06
C LYS A 130 8.18 -16.02 2.20
N LYS A 131 9.26 -15.55 1.61
CA LYS A 131 9.26 -14.33 0.79
C LYS A 131 8.36 -14.43 -0.46
N GLU A 132 8.14 -15.66 -0.95
CA GLU A 132 7.31 -15.96 -2.11
C GLU A 132 5.81 -15.73 -1.87
N ASP A 133 5.38 -15.70 -0.62
CA ASP A 133 3.98 -15.46 -0.26
C ASP A 133 3.58 -13.97 -0.38
N TYR A 134 4.58 -13.07 -0.40
CA TYR A 134 4.41 -11.63 -0.45
C TYR A 134 4.48 -11.12 -1.89
N ARG A 135 3.36 -10.62 -2.40
CA ARG A 135 3.21 -10.13 -3.78
C ARG A 135 3.22 -8.61 -3.85
N PRO A 136 3.66 -8.02 -4.97
CA PRO A 136 3.54 -6.58 -5.18
C PRO A 136 2.14 -6.05 -4.85
N GLY A 137 2.08 -4.92 -4.13
CA GLY A 137 0.82 -4.30 -3.72
C GLY A 137 0.19 -4.86 -2.44
N ASP A 138 0.69 -5.97 -1.88
CA ASP A 138 0.25 -6.46 -0.58
C ASP A 138 0.54 -5.42 0.52
N LEU A 139 -0.37 -5.35 1.49
CA LEU A 139 -0.20 -4.52 2.69
C LEU A 139 0.27 -5.42 3.83
N VAL A 140 1.34 -5.02 4.49
CA VAL A 140 1.91 -5.80 5.60
C VAL A 140 2.00 -4.92 6.84
N THR A 141 1.61 -5.46 8.00
CA THR A 141 1.78 -4.78 9.28
C THR A 141 2.80 -5.49 10.15
N CYS A 142 3.53 -4.72 10.94
CA CYS A 142 4.53 -5.22 11.87
C CYS A 142 4.51 -4.40 13.17
N THR A 143 5.38 -4.78 14.12
CA THR A 143 5.61 -4.04 15.37
C THR A 143 7.04 -3.56 15.41
N VAL A 144 7.26 -2.25 15.36
CA VAL A 144 8.56 -1.60 15.46
C VAL A 144 8.92 -1.35 16.92
N ALA A 145 10.18 -1.56 17.29
CA ALA A 145 10.68 -1.39 18.66
C ALA A 145 9.79 -2.09 19.73
N GLY A 146 9.24 -3.24 19.39
CA GLY A 146 8.42 -4.09 20.27
C GLY A 146 7.02 -3.56 20.59
N ARG A 147 6.66 -2.34 20.20
CA ARG A 147 5.39 -1.71 20.62
C ARG A 147 4.68 -0.84 19.59
N LEU A 148 5.37 -0.29 18.61
CA LEU A 148 4.78 0.67 17.67
C LEU A 148 4.19 -0.05 16.46
N PRO A 149 2.85 -0.03 16.28
CA PRO A 149 2.23 -0.60 15.10
C PRO A 149 2.67 0.16 13.85
N HIS A 150 3.08 -0.59 12.83
CA HIS A 150 3.55 -0.04 11.57
C HIS A 150 2.90 -0.77 10.39
N ILE A 151 2.81 -0.10 9.24
CA ILE A 151 2.27 -0.65 7.99
C ILE A 151 3.15 -0.26 6.81
N MET A 152 3.26 -1.17 5.84
CA MET A 152 4.09 -1.04 4.65
C MET A 152 3.42 -1.70 3.45
N ILE A 153 3.84 -1.34 2.25
CA ILE A 153 3.39 -1.90 0.97
C ILE A 153 4.52 -2.72 0.38
N VAL A 154 4.23 -3.95 -0.06
CA VAL A 154 5.19 -4.81 -0.75
C VAL A 154 5.46 -4.26 -2.15
N SER A 155 6.73 -4.07 -2.48
CA SER A 155 7.20 -3.61 -3.78
C SER A 155 7.29 -4.75 -4.80
N ASP A 156 7.35 -4.39 -6.09
CA ASP A 156 7.70 -5.27 -7.21
C ASP A 156 9.22 -5.48 -7.35
N ARG A 157 10.04 -4.66 -6.66
CA ARG A 157 11.50 -4.79 -6.60
C ARG A 157 11.92 -5.72 -5.48
N LYS A 158 13.09 -6.32 -5.65
CA LYS A 158 13.66 -7.29 -4.71
C LYS A 158 15.10 -6.91 -4.35
N SER A 159 15.51 -7.29 -3.15
CA SER A 159 16.91 -7.30 -2.72
C SER A 159 17.70 -8.41 -3.40
N ALA A 160 19.03 -8.42 -3.19
CA ALA A 160 19.93 -9.39 -3.81
C ALA A 160 19.60 -10.87 -3.46
N ASP A 161 19.05 -11.12 -2.28
CA ASP A 161 18.59 -12.44 -1.84
C ASP A 161 17.18 -12.81 -2.35
N GLY A 162 16.56 -11.94 -3.16
CA GLY A 162 15.23 -12.14 -3.73
C GLY A 162 14.07 -11.80 -2.80
N THR A 163 14.31 -11.21 -1.62
CA THR A 163 13.27 -10.71 -0.72
C THR A 163 12.63 -9.44 -1.31
N PRO A 164 11.29 -9.33 -1.40
CA PRO A 164 10.65 -8.10 -1.84
C PRO A 164 11.07 -6.91 -0.99
N LEU A 165 11.31 -5.76 -1.63
CA LEU A 165 11.43 -4.48 -0.94
C LEU A 165 10.06 -4.08 -0.39
N ILE A 166 10.05 -3.14 0.53
CA ILE A 166 8.82 -2.52 1.02
C ILE A 166 8.87 -1.02 0.86
N ILE A 167 7.69 -0.41 0.69
CA ILE A 167 7.53 1.04 0.60
C ILE A 167 6.77 1.50 1.84
N HIS A 168 7.39 2.37 2.63
CA HIS A 168 6.83 2.84 3.89
C HIS A 168 7.42 4.19 4.33
N ASN A 169 6.91 4.76 5.42
CA ASN A 169 7.54 5.85 6.15
C ASN A 169 7.67 5.46 7.63
N ILE A 170 8.91 5.24 8.09
CA ILE A 170 9.21 4.84 9.48
C ILE A 170 9.93 5.97 10.27
N GLY A 171 9.99 7.19 9.72
CA GLY A 171 10.61 8.34 10.38
C GLY A 171 11.39 9.26 9.45
N ALA A 172 12.04 8.71 8.42
CA ALA A 172 12.91 9.46 7.49
C ALA A 172 12.23 9.88 6.19
N GLY A 173 10.91 9.93 6.15
CA GLY A 173 10.14 10.10 4.92
C GLY A 173 9.79 8.77 4.27
N THR A 174 9.13 8.83 3.11
CA THR A 174 8.78 7.62 2.36
C THR A 174 10.01 7.05 1.66
N MET A 175 10.31 5.79 1.96
CA MET A 175 11.45 5.05 1.44
C MET A 175 11.01 3.71 0.83
N GLU A 176 11.81 3.19 -0.11
CA GLU A 176 11.70 1.83 -0.65
C GLU A 176 12.93 1.04 -0.20
N GLU A 177 12.77 0.06 0.70
CA GLU A 177 13.87 -0.55 1.46
C GLU A 177 13.72 -2.07 1.60
N ALA A 178 14.87 -2.77 1.85
CA ALA A 178 14.94 -4.22 2.07
C ALA A 178 14.68 -4.57 3.55
N ARG A 179 13.47 -4.30 4.07
CA ARG A 179 13.13 -4.42 5.50
C ARG A 179 11.88 -5.26 5.78
N LEU A 180 11.42 -6.09 4.82
CA LEU A 180 10.15 -6.84 4.96
C LEU A 180 10.09 -7.68 6.23
N PHE A 181 11.18 -8.37 6.59
CA PHE A 181 11.23 -9.28 7.75
C PHE A 181 12.05 -8.74 8.91
N GLU A 182 12.44 -7.48 8.88
CA GLU A 182 13.23 -6.87 9.96
C GLU A 182 12.47 -6.81 11.30
N PHE A 183 11.14 -6.62 11.22
CA PHE A 183 10.29 -6.51 12.40
C PHE A 183 9.29 -7.66 12.46
N PRO A 184 8.82 -8.05 13.68
CA PRO A 184 7.78 -9.05 13.83
C PRO A 184 6.50 -8.67 13.08
N LEU A 185 6.12 -9.48 12.08
CA LEU A 185 4.92 -9.26 11.29
C LEU A 185 3.66 -9.55 12.12
N THR A 186 2.64 -8.72 11.96
CA THR A 186 1.38 -8.79 12.71
C THR A 186 0.14 -8.89 11.83
N GLY A 187 0.31 -8.81 10.51
CA GLY A 187 -0.76 -8.96 9.52
C GLY A 187 -0.23 -8.89 8.11
N HIS A 188 -0.93 -9.60 7.21
CA HIS A 188 -0.69 -9.61 5.77
C HIS A 188 -2.04 -9.51 5.08
N TYR A 189 -2.19 -8.59 4.12
CA TYR A 189 -3.46 -8.30 3.47
C TYR A 189 -3.25 -8.11 1.98
N ARG A 190 -4.18 -8.67 1.19
CA ARG A 190 -4.21 -8.54 -0.27
C ARG A 190 -5.57 -8.02 -0.70
N ILE A 191 -5.57 -6.91 -1.42
CA ILE A 191 -6.77 -6.29 -1.96
C ILE A 191 -7.20 -7.08 -3.20
N GLN A 192 -8.45 -7.48 -3.23
CA GLN A 192 -9.06 -8.20 -4.34
C GLN A 192 -9.59 -7.24 -5.39
#